data_ac551e0b1d3627f3ae8e0d86e7d1e98b
#
_entry.id   ac551e0b1d3627f3ae8e0d86e7d1e98b
#
_cell.length_a   1.000
_cell.length_b   1.000
_cell.length_c   1.000
_cell.angle_alpha   90.00
_cell.angle_beta   90.00
_cell.angle_gamma   90.00
#
_symmetry.space_group_name_H-M   'P 1'
#
loop_
_entity.id
_entity.type
_entity.pdbx_description
1 polymer ?
#
loop_
_entity_poly.entity_id
_entity_poly.type
_entity_poly.pdbx_seq_one_letter_code
_entity_poly.pdbx_strand_id
1 'polypeptide(L)'
;RGYVAEGTGANIFFIKNNDIHTPIPDCFLNGITRQAVIKMVTQQGYKITERHILPSEINKYDEAFLTGTAAEITPIKSIDNVSFNTGDNSTTFKFMGDFSDMVKKSN
;
A
#
# COMPACT_ATOMS: atom_id res chain seq x y z
N ARG A 1 -1.23 -21.14 -0.88
CA ARG A 1 -1.67 -20.12 -1.80
C ARG A 1 -3.03 -19.61 -1.47
N GLY A 2 -3.38 -18.50 -1.98
CA GLY A 2 -4.64 -17.89 -1.67
C GLY A 2 -4.47 -16.59 -0.90
N TYR A 3 -3.23 -16.15 -0.71
CA TYR A 3 -2.97 -14.85 -0.11
C TYR A 3 -2.62 -13.84 -1.21
N VAL A 4 -3.03 -12.59 -0.96
CA VAL A 4 -2.80 -11.50 -1.88
C VAL A 4 -1.31 -11.16 -1.95
N ALA A 5 -0.87 -10.66 -3.10
CA ALA A 5 0.48 -10.15 -3.37
C ALA A 5 1.55 -11.22 -3.51
N GLU A 6 1.16 -12.47 -3.53
CA GLU A 6 2.12 -13.55 -3.72
C GLU A 6 2.70 -13.50 -5.13
N GLY A 7 4.01 -13.54 -5.24
CA GLY A 7 4.70 -13.63 -6.53
C GLY A 7 4.74 -12.35 -7.34
N THR A 8 4.34 -11.23 -6.79
CA THR A 8 4.28 -9.98 -7.54
C THR A 8 5.59 -9.21 -7.59
N GLY A 9 6.50 -9.46 -6.66
CA GLY A 9 7.73 -8.66 -6.55
C GLY A 9 7.51 -7.25 -6.03
N ALA A 10 6.28 -6.92 -5.65
CA ALA A 10 5.91 -5.62 -5.08
C ALA A 10 5.11 -5.84 -3.82
N ASN A 11 5.01 -4.80 -3.00
CA ASN A 11 4.22 -4.85 -1.77
C ASN A 11 2.91 -4.10 -1.98
N ILE A 12 1.82 -4.69 -1.48
CA ILE A 12 0.49 -4.12 -1.64
C ILE A 12 -0.05 -3.65 -0.29
N PHE A 13 -0.77 -2.54 -0.31
CA PHE A 13 -1.41 -1.97 0.88
C PHE A 13 -2.87 -1.70 0.57
N PHE A 14 -3.74 -2.02 1.52
CA PHE A 14 -5.19 -1.77 1.41
C PHE A 14 -5.59 -0.77 2.48
N ILE A 15 -6.45 0.17 2.12
CA ILE A 15 -6.87 1.25 3.02
C ILE A 15 -8.37 1.20 3.25
N LYS A 16 -8.75 1.29 4.53
CA LYS A 16 -10.13 1.47 4.96
C LYS A 16 -10.14 2.48 6.09
N ASN A 17 -10.66 3.69 5.83
CA ASN A 17 -10.63 4.80 6.80
C ASN A 17 -9.19 5.09 7.22
N ASN A 18 -8.89 5.01 8.51
CA ASN A 18 -7.54 5.26 9.02
C ASN A 18 -6.73 3.99 9.21
N ASP A 19 -7.27 2.85 8.78
CA ASP A 19 -6.59 1.57 8.91
C ASP A 19 -5.98 1.16 7.59
N ILE A 20 -4.72 0.75 7.62
CA ILE A 20 -4.01 0.26 6.45
C ILE A 20 -3.57 -1.16 6.74
N HIS A 21 -3.92 -2.07 5.85
CA HIS A 21 -3.58 -3.49 5.99
C HIS A 21 -2.65 -3.89 4.86
N THR A 22 -1.63 -4.67 5.20
CA THR A 22 -0.68 -5.13 4.21
C THR A 22 -0.31 -6.57 4.53
N PRO A 23 -0.07 -7.42 3.51
CA PRO A 23 0.34 -8.79 3.77
C PRO A 23 1.65 -8.85 4.54
N ILE A 24 1.82 -9.91 5.32
CA ILE A 24 3.07 -10.18 6.00
C ILE A 24 4.13 -10.39 4.91
N PRO A 25 5.23 -9.65 4.94
CA PRO A 25 6.20 -9.76 3.86
C PRO A 25 6.97 -11.05 3.90
N ASP A 26 7.22 -11.60 2.74
CA ASP A 26 8.27 -12.56 2.57
C ASP A 26 9.60 -11.85 2.83
N CYS A 27 10.61 -12.59 3.22
CA CYS A 27 11.91 -11.98 3.51
C CYS A 27 12.52 -11.25 2.30
N PHE A 28 12.08 -11.58 1.10
CA PHE A 28 12.55 -10.92 -0.11
C PHE A 28 11.75 -9.69 -0.49
N LEU A 29 10.58 -9.50 0.14
CA LEU A 29 9.69 -8.40 -0.21
C LEU A 29 9.62 -7.31 0.85
N ASN A 30 10.37 -7.46 1.93
CA ASN A 30 10.40 -6.46 3.00
C ASN A 30 11.44 -5.40 2.67
N GLY A 31 11.20 -4.66 1.60
CA GLY A 31 12.17 -3.73 1.06
C GLY A 31 12.19 -2.36 1.73
N ILE A 32 13.17 -1.55 1.31
CA ILE A 32 13.38 -0.21 1.85
C ILE A 32 12.18 0.68 1.59
N THR A 33 11.62 0.63 0.39
CA THR A 33 10.46 1.45 0.03
C THR A 33 9.26 1.12 0.92
N ARG A 34 9.03 -0.17 1.16
CA ARG A 34 7.93 -0.60 2.02
C ARG A 34 8.10 -0.03 3.43
N GLN A 35 9.29 -0.13 4.00
CA GLN A 35 9.56 0.38 5.34
C GLN A 35 9.40 1.88 5.41
N ALA A 36 9.84 2.59 4.39
CA ALA A 36 9.71 4.05 4.34
C ALA A 36 8.26 4.48 4.29
N VAL A 37 7.43 3.77 3.52
CA VAL A 37 6.01 4.07 3.43
C VAL A 37 5.32 3.81 4.77
N ILE A 38 5.63 2.69 5.42
CA ILE A 38 5.06 2.36 6.73
C ILE A 38 5.39 3.46 7.74
N LYS A 39 6.63 3.90 7.76
CA LYS A 39 7.06 4.95 8.68
C LYS A 39 6.30 6.25 8.40
N MET A 40 6.18 6.62 7.13
CA MET A 40 5.50 7.85 6.74
C MET A 40 4.04 7.86 7.18
N VAL A 41 3.30 6.80 6.86
CA VAL A 41 1.86 6.77 7.19
C VAL A 41 1.62 6.66 8.68
N THR A 42 2.51 5.95 9.39
CA THR A 42 2.41 5.84 10.84
C THR A 42 2.60 7.21 11.50
N GLN A 43 3.55 7.98 11.00
CA GLN A 43 3.79 9.33 11.51
C GLN A 43 2.61 10.25 11.26
N GLN A 44 1.79 9.96 10.25
CA GLN A 44 0.60 10.73 9.95
C GLN A 44 -0.63 10.28 10.74
N GLY A 45 -0.48 9.28 11.61
CA GLY A 45 -1.56 8.84 12.47
C GLY A 45 -2.35 7.65 11.94
N TYR A 46 -1.93 7.04 10.85
CA TYR A 46 -2.60 5.85 10.32
C TYR A 46 -2.13 4.61 11.06
N LYS A 47 -3.03 3.65 11.19
CA LYS A 47 -2.71 2.37 11.80
C LYS A 47 -2.31 1.38 10.71
N ILE A 48 -1.18 0.72 10.90
CA ILE A 48 -0.71 -0.33 9.98
C ILE A 48 -0.87 -1.68 10.66
N THR A 49 -1.46 -2.62 9.93
CA THR A 49 -1.60 -4.00 10.39
C THR A 49 -0.99 -4.93 9.34
N GLU A 50 0.01 -5.68 9.74
CA GLU A 50 0.61 -6.73 8.89
C GLU A 50 -0.08 -8.03 9.20
N ARG A 51 -0.70 -8.65 8.20
CA ARG A 51 -1.41 -9.90 8.40
C ARG A 51 -1.66 -10.58 7.05
N HIS A 52 -2.06 -11.83 7.11
CA HIS A 52 -2.47 -12.53 5.89
C HIS A 52 -3.79 -11.95 5.40
N ILE A 53 -3.85 -11.59 4.12
CA ILE A 53 -5.04 -11.00 3.51
C ILE A 53 -5.54 -11.98 2.45
N LEU A 54 -6.80 -12.37 2.59
CA LEU A 54 -7.42 -13.31 1.65
C LEU A 54 -8.05 -12.54 0.49
N PRO A 55 -8.07 -13.13 -0.72
CA PRO A 55 -8.73 -12.48 -1.85
C PRO A 55 -10.19 -12.16 -1.59
N SER A 56 -10.87 -12.95 -0.75
CA SER A 56 -12.29 -12.75 -0.45
C SER A 56 -12.57 -11.50 0.37
N GLU A 57 -11.55 -10.89 0.97
CA GLU A 57 -11.77 -9.71 1.81
C GLU A 57 -11.37 -8.39 1.17
N ILE A 58 -10.82 -8.41 -0.05
CA ILE A 58 -10.32 -7.18 -0.66
C ILE A 58 -11.43 -6.18 -0.97
N ASN A 59 -12.67 -6.66 -1.14
CA ASN A 59 -13.81 -5.78 -1.40
C ASN A 59 -14.22 -4.95 -0.19
N LYS A 60 -13.62 -5.19 0.97
CA LYS A 60 -13.89 -4.40 2.17
C LYS A 60 -13.12 -3.09 2.20
N TYR A 61 -12.14 -2.95 1.32
CA TYR A 61 -11.26 -1.78 1.33
C TYR A 61 -11.66 -0.77 0.27
N ASP A 62 -11.41 0.50 0.56
CA ASP A 62 -11.76 1.60 -0.35
C ASP A 62 -10.66 1.89 -1.34
N GLU A 63 -9.41 1.65 -0.96
CA GLU A 63 -8.25 1.97 -1.77
C GLU A 63 -7.19 0.89 -1.64
N ALA A 64 -6.34 0.83 -2.64
CA ALA A 64 -5.17 -0.06 -2.60
C ALA A 64 -4.04 0.59 -3.39
N PHE A 65 -2.81 0.31 -2.98
CA PHE A 65 -1.66 0.78 -3.73
C PHE A 65 -0.50 -0.20 -3.60
N LEU A 66 0.45 -0.06 -4.53
CA LEU A 66 1.67 -0.88 -4.56
C LEU A 66 2.87 -0.02 -4.24
N THR A 67 3.86 -0.62 -3.61
CA THR A 67 5.21 -0.06 -3.52
C THR A 67 6.18 -1.06 -4.11
N GLY A 68 7.16 -0.58 -4.84
CA GLY A 68 8.13 -1.46 -5.48
C GLY A 68 9.52 -0.86 -5.47
N THR A 69 10.38 -1.42 -6.31
CA THR A 69 11.79 -1.01 -6.38
C THR A 69 11.99 0.38 -6.98
N ALA A 70 10.98 0.91 -7.65
CA ALA A 70 11.05 2.24 -8.25
C ALA A 70 10.91 3.37 -7.22
N ALA A 71 10.82 3.05 -5.95
CA ALA A 71 10.68 4.03 -4.86
C ALA A 71 9.51 4.97 -5.09
N GLU A 72 8.36 4.41 -5.40
CA GLU A 72 7.14 5.19 -5.61
C GLU A 72 5.92 4.41 -5.16
N ILE A 73 4.83 5.14 -4.96
CA ILE A 73 3.52 4.58 -4.61
C ILE A 73 2.68 4.58 -5.89
N THR A 74 2.15 3.42 -6.25
CA THR A 74 1.35 3.25 -7.46
C THR A 74 -0.07 2.85 -7.06
N PRO A 75 -1.09 3.66 -7.38
CA PRO A 75 -2.47 3.30 -7.04
C PRO A 75 -2.95 2.12 -7.85
N ILE A 76 -3.82 1.31 -7.25
CA ILE A 76 -4.45 0.18 -7.92
C ILE A 76 -5.88 0.57 -8.23
N LYS A 77 -6.25 0.49 -9.51
CA LYS A 77 -7.61 0.83 -9.93
C LYS A 77 -8.59 -0.29 -9.60
N SER A 78 -8.18 -1.52 -9.82
CA SER A 78 -9.04 -2.67 -9.55
C SER A 78 -8.23 -3.94 -9.41
N ILE A 79 -8.81 -4.89 -8.70
CA ILE A 79 -8.30 -6.28 -8.60
C ILE A 79 -9.52 -7.16 -8.86
N ASP A 80 -9.46 -7.98 -9.90
CA ASP A 80 -10.59 -8.80 -10.31
C ASP A 80 -11.83 -7.93 -10.50
N ASN A 81 -12.91 -8.18 -9.74
CA ASN A 81 -14.15 -7.43 -9.83
C ASN A 81 -14.25 -6.29 -8.83
N VAL A 82 -13.20 -6.05 -8.05
CA VAL A 82 -13.21 -5.03 -7.01
C VAL A 82 -12.52 -3.77 -7.51
N SER A 83 -13.24 -2.65 -7.48
CA SER A 83 -12.70 -1.35 -7.89
C SER A 83 -12.34 -0.53 -6.66
N PHE A 84 -11.26 0.25 -6.78
CA PHE A 84 -10.75 1.09 -5.70
C PHE A 84 -10.79 2.55 -6.11
N ASN A 85 -10.87 3.42 -5.10
CA ASN A 85 -10.84 4.86 -5.35
C ASN A 85 -9.43 5.30 -5.72
N THR A 86 -9.28 5.90 -6.90
CA THR A 86 -7.99 6.42 -7.37
C THR A 86 -8.07 7.91 -7.69
N GLY A 87 -9.10 8.59 -7.20
CA GLY A 87 -9.31 10.00 -7.49
C GLY A 87 -8.36 10.93 -6.73
N ASP A 88 -8.40 12.20 -7.08
CA ASP A 88 -7.54 13.21 -6.47
C ASP A 88 -7.82 13.40 -4.98
N ASN A 89 -8.98 13.02 -4.51
CA ASN A 89 -9.36 13.12 -3.10
C ASN A 89 -9.08 11.84 -2.32
N SER A 90 -8.43 10.86 -2.93
CA SER A 90 -8.13 9.61 -2.25
C SER A 90 -6.95 9.76 -1.30
N THR A 91 -6.91 8.92 -0.28
CA THR A 91 -5.79 8.86 0.65
C THR A 91 -4.52 8.42 -0.08
N THR A 92 -4.64 7.50 -1.03
CA THR A 92 -3.51 7.06 -1.85
C THR A 92 -2.89 8.23 -2.60
N PHE A 93 -3.72 9.10 -3.18
CA PHE A 93 -3.20 10.26 -3.91
C PHE A 93 -2.39 11.17 -2.99
N LYS A 94 -2.88 11.40 -1.78
CA LYS A 94 -2.15 12.18 -0.77
C LYS A 94 -0.80 11.54 -0.46
N PHE A 95 -0.79 10.21 -0.27
CA PHE A 95 0.45 9.50 0.03
C PHE A 95 1.45 9.57 -1.12
N MET A 96 0.97 9.55 -2.37
CA MET A 96 1.84 9.68 -3.54
C MET A 96 2.61 11.00 -3.49
N GLY A 97 1.92 12.09 -3.22
CA GLY A 97 2.54 13.40 -3.10
C GLY A 97 3.50 13.48 -1.92
N ASP A 98 3.06 13.01 -0.75
CA ASP A 98 3.86 13.06 0.47
C ASP A 98 5.14 12.24 0.33
N PHE A 99 5.02 11.06 -0.26
CA PHE A 99 6.17 10.18 -0.44
C PHE A 99 7.15 10.76 -1.46
N SER A 100 6.63 11.33 -2.54
CA SER A 100 7.47 11.97 -3.54
C SER A 100 8.28 13.12 -2.92
N ASP A 101 7.64 13.94 -2.09
CA ASP A 101 8.31 15.03 -1.40
C ASP A 101 9.39 14.51 -0.45
N MET A 102 9.09 13.43 0.26
CA MET A 102 10.04 12.83 1.20
C MET A 102 11.29 12.34 0.47
N VAL A 103 11.11 11.67 -0.66
CA VAL A 103 12.22 11.15 -1.46
C VAL A 103 13.08 12.30 -1.99
N LYS A 104 12.46 13.37 -2.49
CA LYS A 104 13.18 14.52 -2.99
C LYS A 104 14.02 15.19 -1.92
N LYS A 105 13.50 15.27 -0.69
CA LYS A 105 14.22 15.87 0.42
C LYS A 105 15.41 15.03 0.86
N SER A 106 15.36 13.74 0.61
CA SER A 106 16.44 12.82 1.00
C SER A 106 17.62 12.90 0.04
N ASN A 107 17.42 13.51 -1.11
CA ASN A 107 18.47 13.68 -2.10
C ASN A 107 19.02 15.09 -2.01
#